data_c1f99fd79502d3c846053e7810336036
#
_entry.id   c1f99fd79502d3c846053e7810336036
#
_cell.length_a   1.000
_cell.length_b   1.000
_cell.length_c   1.000
_cell.angle_alpha   90.00
_cell.angle_beta   90.00
_cell.angle_gamma   90.00
#
_symmetry.space_group_name_H-M   'P 1'
#
loop_
_entity.id
_entity.type
_entity.pdbx_description
1 polymer ?
#
loop_
_entity_poly.entity_id
_entity_poly.type
_entity_poly.pdbx_seq_one_letter_code
_entity_poly.pdbx_strand_id
1 'polypeptide(L)'
;MRTDKPPLKQRALQKLLLRRFGMAAGTYLLGLVLLWLALLSGFYRAAPTTAAASTTLVVACQLAFLWLFASGRNLRYADPSLTEPQVLVAIAWLTYFLYHVDSLRGTFMVFYVLALLFGVFQLPPRVFARCAALAFIAFSGIYLVEALQQRLELPGRAALQVLVMFIVMVWLSLFASYIQAMRQRMRQRRYALQAHQDTLRGMMRQLEDLVATDELTGLFNRRHFMRLASRALEDLLPNRQHGLALIDLDHFKRINDRHGHAAGDRVLQTFAAVARSCLRDGDVLARYGGEEFVLLLPHADAEQLESCCERLRLAFEQAEPVGVTVDTLSLSVGMTLLYADDDLDEALQRADQALYRAKRGGRNRCDXTWEVTSA
;
A
#
# COMPACT_ATOMS: atom_id res chain seq x y z
N MET A 1 3.84 -31.73 -14.62
CA MET A 1 4.23 -30.41 -15.17
C MET A 1 3.74 -29.33 -14.21
N ARG A 2 4.58 -28.88 -13.27
CA ARG A 2 4.23 -27.80 -12.34
C ARG A 2 4.24 -26.48 -13.13
N THR A 3 3.10 -25.88 -13.33
CA THR A 3 2.98 -24.50 -13.84
C THR A 3 3.37 -23.57 -12.70
N ASP A 4 4.65 -23.24 -12.60
CA ASP A 4 5.10 -22.19 -11.68
C ASP A 4 4.49 -20.86 -12.13
N LYS A 5 3.39 -20.50 -11.50
CA LYS A 5 2.76 -19.20 -11.74
C LYS A 5 3.69 -18.10 -11.18
N PRO A 6 4.07 -17.13 -12.02
CA PRO A 6 4.97 -16.07 -11.55
C PRO A 6 4.37 -15.30 -10.35
N PRO A 7 5.23 -14.74 -9.48
CA PRO A 7 4.76 -13.99 -8.31
C PRO A 7 3.85 -12.82 -8.69
N LEU A 8 2.95 -12.43 -7.80
CA LEU A 8 1.90 -11.42 -8.05
C LEU A 8 2.43 -10.12 -8.65
N LYS A 9 3.60 -9.65 -8.20
CA LYS A 9 4.24 -8.43 -8.72
C LYS A 9 4.63 -8.57 -10.21
N GLN A 10 5.12 -9.74 -10.61
CA GLN A 10 5.48 -10.01 -12.02
C GLN A 10 4.24 -10.06 -12.91
N ARG A 11 3.13 -10.59 -12.43
CA ARG A 11 1.86 -10.62 -13.19
C ARG A 11 1.31 -9.21 -13.44
N ALA A 12 1.36 -8.35 -12.42
CA ALA A 12 0.91 -6.96 -12.54
C ALA A 12 1.77 -6.19 -13.56
N LEU A 13 3.10 -6.38 -13.49
CA LEU A 13 4.04 -5.78 -14.45
C LEU A 13 3.74 -6.29 -15.89
N GLN A 14 3.54 -7.59 -16.06
CA GLN A 14 3.31 -8.19 -17.38
C GLN A 14 2.00 -7.68 -18.00
N LYS A 15 0.93 -7.52 -17.21
CA LYS A 15 -0.33 -6.93 -17.69
C LYS A 15 -0.13 -5.49 -18.16
N LEU A 16 0.65 -4.71 -17.41
CA LEU A 16 0.97 -3.32 -17.78
C LEU A 16 1.73 -3.27 -19.11
N LEU A 17 2.74 -4.13 -19.26
CA LEU A 17 3.58 -4.20 -20.47
C LEU A 17 2.75 -4.63 -21.70
N LEU A 18 1.86 -5.61 -21.53
CA LEU A 18 0.94 -6.05 -22.59
C LEU A 18 -0.02 -4.92 -23.02
N ARG A 19 -0.54 -4.17 -22.05
CA ARG A 19 -1.41 -3.02 -22.35
C ARG A 19 -0.65 -1.94 -23.13
N ARG A 20 0.59 -1.66 -22.75
CA ARG A 20 1.45 -0.70 -23.46
C ARG A 20 1.77 -1.17 -24.87
N PHE A 21 2.10 -2.46 -25.02
CA PHE A 21 2.33 -3.08 -26.32
C PHE A 21 1.08 -2.96 -27.22
N GLY A 22 -0.13 -3.15 -26.66
CA GLY A 22 -1.38 -3.00 -27.39
C GLY A 22 -1.56 -1.58 -27.97
N MET A 23 -1.17 -0.56 -27.21
CA MET A 23 -1.21 0.81 -27.72
C MET A 23 -0.19 1.05 -28.85
N ALA A 24 1.03 0.52 -28.70
CA ALA A 24 2.05 0.57 -29.76
C ALA A 24 1.57 -0.16 -31.02
N ALA A 25 1.01 -1.35 -30.87
CA ALA A 25 0.47 -2.13 -31.99
C ALA A 25 -0.65 -1.38 -32.72
N GLY A 26 -1.49 -0.64 -31.99
CA GLY A 26 -2.52 0.24 -32.56
C GLY A 26 -1.92 1.31 -33.48
N THR A 27 -0.78 1.88 -33.10
CA THR A 27 -0.07 2.86 -33.93
C THR A 27 0.45 2.22 -35.22
N TYR A 28 0.98 1.00 -35.14
CA TYR A 28 1.39 0.25 -36.34
C TYR A 28 0.20 -0.04 -37.25
N LEU A 29 -0.94 -0.45 -36.68
CA LEU A 29 -2.17 -0.68 -37.44
C LEU A 29 -2.60 0.57 -38.20
N LEU A 30 -2.59 1.71 -37.53
CA LEU A 30 -2.89 3.00 -38.16
C LEU A 30 -1.93 3.29 -39.34
N GLY A 31 -0.63 3.06 -39.14
CA GLY A 31 0.37 3.22 -40.18
C GLY A 31 0.12 2.29 -41.39
N LEU A 32 -0.27 1.05 -41.14
CA LEU A 32 -0.62 0.09 -42.19
C LEU A 32 -1.86 0.53 -42.98
N VAL A 33 -2.90 1.03 -42.29
CA VAL A 33 -4.09 1.58 -42.95
C VAL A 33 -3.70 2.71 -43.88
N LEU A 34 -2.85 3.62 -43.42
CA LEU A 34 -2.36 4.75 -44.24
C LEU A 34 -1.49 4.30 -45.41
N LEU A 35 -0.66 3.27 -45.25
CA LEU A 35 0.10 2.65 -46.34
C LEU A 35 -0.82 2.19 -47.47
N TRP A 36 -1.84 1.42 -47.11
CA TRP A 36 -2.78 0.87 -48.11
C TRP A 36 -3.67 1.97 -48.71
N LEU A 37 -4.04 2.99 -47.95
CA LEU A 37 -4.75 4.16 -48.49
C LEU A 37 -3.86 4.93 -49.51
N ALA A 38 -2.59 5.11 -49.20
CA ALA A 38 -1.62 5.74 -50.10
C ALA A 38 -1.44 4.96 -51.40
N LEU A 39 -1.39 3.64 -51.28
CA LEU A 39 -1.32 2.73 -52.46
C LEU A 39 -2.57 2.87 -53.34
N LEU A 40 -3.76 2.76 -52.70
CA LEU A 40 -5.04 2.83 -53.43
C LEU A 40 -5.27 4.20 -54.06
N SER A 41 -4.73 5.25 -53.47
CA SER A 41 -4.86 6.64 -53.98
C SER A 41 -3.79 7.00 -54.98
N GLY A 42 -2.88 6.10 -55.31
CA GLY A 42 -1.82 6.29 -56.34
C GLY A 42 -0.62 7.10 -55.82
N PHE A 43 -0.49 7.36 -54.56
CA PHE A 43 0.64 8.11 -53.96
C PHE A 43 1.81 7.22 -53.57
N TYR A 44 1.68 5.87 -53.69
CA TYR A 44 2.74 4.91 -53.36
C TYR A 44 3.35 4.38 -54.62
N ARG A 45 4.68 4.60 -54.79
CA ARG A 45 5.40 4.36 -56.06
C ARG A 45 5.89 2.90 -56.23
N ALA A 46 5.56 1.97 -55.34
CA ALA A 46 5.97 0.60 -55.47
C ALA A 46 4.79 -0.29 -55.88
N ALA A 47 5.09 -1.48 -56.34
CA ALA A 47 4.10 -2.49 -56.70
C ALA A 47 3.30 -2.92 -55.45
N PRO A 48 2.02 -3.30 -55.59
CA PRO A 48 1.22 -3.85 -54.50
C PRO A 48 1.89 -5.03 -53.79
N THR A 49 2.68 -5.82 -54.50
CA THR A 49 3.42 -6.93 -53.91
C THR A 49 4.48 -6.48 -52.92
N THR A 50 5.12 -5.31 -53.16
CA THR A 50 6.10 -4.72 -52.26
C THR A 50 5.41 -4.22 -50.98
N ALA A 51 4.24 -3.57 -51.11
CA ALA A 51 3.43 -3.13 -50.00
C ALA A 51 2.98 -4.33 -49.17
N ALA A 52 2.53 -5.39 -49.79
CA ALA A 52 2.13 -6.63 -49.13
C ALA A 52 3.29 -7.27 -48.36
N ALA A 53 4.48 -7.31 -48.98
CA ALA A 53 5.71 -7.87 -48.36
C ALA A 53 6.07 -7.04 -47.08
N SER A 54 6.05 -5.72 -47.18
CA SER A 54 6.35 -4.85 -46.00
C SER A 54 5.30 -5.00 -44.89
N THR A 55 4.04 -5.14 -45.27
CA THR A 55 2.93 -5.41 -44.32
C THR A 55 3.17 -6.73 -43.60
N THR A 56 3.48 -7.79 -44.35
CA THR A 56 3.76 -9.13 -43.80
C THR A 56 4.93 -9.07 -42.80
N LEU A 57 6.01 -8.39 -43.19
CA LEU A 57 7.19 -8.26 -42.32
C LEU A 57 6.87 -7.56 -41.00
N VAL A 58 6.16 -6.42 -41.06
CA VAL A 58 5.79 -5.67 -39.87
C VAL A 58 4.85 -6.47 -38.96
N VAL A 59 3.87 -7.13 -39.55
CA VAL A 59 2.93 -7.98 -38.80
C VAL A 59 3.72 -9.14 -38.14
N ALA A 60 4.64 -9.75 -38.82
CA ALA A 60 5.49 -10.82 -38.26
C ALA A 60 6.31 -10.31 -37.09
N CYS A 61 6.89 -9.09 -37.19
CA CYS A 61 7.61 -8.46 -36.07
C CYS A 61 6.67 -8.21 -34.86
N GLN A 62 5.45 -7.70 -35.09
CA GLN A 62 4.48 -7.46 -34.02
C GLN A 62 4.05 -8.79 -33.35
N LEU A 63 3.86 -9.84 -34.14
CA LEU A 63 3.53 -11.17 -33.60
C LEU A 63 4.70 -11.75 -32.78
N ALA A 64 5.95 -11.51 -33.20
CA ALA A 64 7.14 -11.91 -32.45
C ALA A 64 7.20 -11.17 -31.09
N PHE A 65 6.95 -9.86 -31.07
CA PHE A 65 6.88 -9.11 -29.81
C PHE A 65 5.73 -9.60 -28.92
N LEU A 66 4.55 -9.82 -29.47
CA LEU A 66 3.41 -10.36 -28.74
C LEU A 66 3.75 -11.72 -28.12
N TRP A 67 4.41 -12.60 -28.87
CA TRP A 67 4.86 -13.91 -28.38
C TRP A 67 5.85 -13.76 -27.22
N LEU A 68 6.83 -12.82 -27.33
CA LEU A 68 7.77 -12.54 -26.24
C LEU A 68 7.06 -12.11 -24.97
N PHE A 69 6.06 -11.23 -25.09
CA PHE A 69 5.27 -10.77 -23.95
C PHE A 69 4.37 -11.88 -23.39
N ALA A 70 3.68 -12.62 -24.27
CA ALA A 70 2.76 -13.68 -23.85
C ALA A 70 3.49 -14.85 -23.17
N SER A 71 4.69 -15.20 -23.66
CA SER A 71 5.52 -16.28 -23.09
C SER A 71 6.30 -15.85 -21.85
N GLY A 72 6.32 -14.55 -21.52
CA GLY A 72 7.09 -14.00 -20.39
C GLY A 72 8.59 -13.93 -20.63
N ARG A 73 9.06 -14.27 -21.86
CA ARG A 73 10.50 -14.24 -22.21
C ARG A 73 11.07 -12.81 -22.22
N ASN A 74 10.21 -11.81 -22.41
CA ASN A 74 10.61 -10.40 -22.33
C ASN A 74 11.26 -10.06 -20.97
N LEU A 75 10.88 -10.75 -19.89
CA LEU A 75 11.43 -10.51 -18.54
C LEU A 75 12.91 -10.90 -18.40
N ARG A 76 13.47 -11.61 -19.38
CA ARG A 76 14.88 -12.00 -19.40
C ARG A 76 15.79 -10.89 -19.94
N TYR A 77 15.23 -9.88 -20.60
CA TYR A 77 15.99 -8.77 -21.16
C TYR A 77 16.21 -7.68 -20.12
N ALA A 78 17.27 -6.90 -20.31
CA ALA A 78 17.59 -5.75 -19.44
C ALA A 78 16.46 -4.71 -19.40
N ASP A 79 15.79 -4.52 -20.54
CA ASP A 79 14.54 -3.74 -20.62
C ASP A 79 13.37 -4.70 -20.95
N PRO A 80 12.60 -5.13 -19.95
CA PRO A 80 11.44 -5.99 -20.20
C PRO A 80 10.34 -5.37 -21.06
N SER A 81 10.34 -4.05 -21.23
CA SER A 81 9.34 -3.35 -22.07
C SER A 81 9.63 -3.51 -23.56
N LEU A 82 10.88 -3.88 -23.92
CA LEU A 82 11.37 -4.00 -25.32
C LEU A 82 11.08 -2.71 -26.12
N THR A 83 11.09 -1.56 -25.46
CA THR A 83 10.72 -0.28 -26.10
C THR A 83 11.71 0.13 -27.18
N GLU A 84 13.02 0.00 -26.92
CA GLU A 84 14.04 0.32 -27.92
C GLU A 84 13.89 -0.52 -29.19
N PRO A 85 13.83 -1.87 -29.14
CA PRO A 85 13.60 -2.67 -30.36
C PRO A 85 12.30 -2.30 -31.09
N GLN A 86 11.21 -2.05 -30.36
CA GLN A 86 9.94 -1.65 -30.98
C GLN A 86 10.08 -0.32 -31.76
N VAL A 87 10.75 0.67 -31.14
CA VAL A 87 11.00 1.98 -31.78
C VAL A 87 11.89 1.83 -33.03
N LEU A 88 12.93 1.00 -32.95
CA LEU A 88 13.83 0.73 -34.07
C LEU A 88 13.10 0.07 -35.26
N VAL A 89 12.23 -0.90 -34.98
CA VAL A 89 11.39 -1.53 -36.01
C VAL A 89 10.46 -0.48 -36.65
N ALA A 90 9.87 0.40 -35.83
CA ALA A 90 9.02 1.49 -36.35
C ALA A 90 9.79 2.44 -37.26
N ILE A 91 10.99 2.87 -36.84
CA ILE A 91 11.86 3.75 -37.63
C ILE A 91 12.20 3.08 -39.00
N ALA A 92 12.61 1.81 -38.96
CA ALA A 92 12.99 1.08 -40.16
C ALA A 92 11.82 0.96 -41.15
N TRP A 93 10.64 0.57 -40.63
CA TRP A 93 9.45 0.40 -41.49
C TRP A 93 8.95 1.75 -42.03
N LEU A 94 8.92 2.81 -41.18
CA LEU A 94 8.52 4.17 -41.61
C LEU A 94 9.47 4.70 -42.69
N THR A 95 10.77 4.49 -42.54
CA THR A 95 11.78 4.89 -43.55
C THR A 95 11.50 4.21 -44.89
N TYR A 96 11.25 2.90 -44.85
CA TYR A 96 10.88 2.13 -46.04
C TYR A 96 9.59 2.68 -46.69
N PHE A 97 8.56 2.96 -45.87
CA PHE A 97 7.30 3.52 -46.37
C PHE A 97 7.51 4.91 -47.00
N LEU A 98 8.24 5.80 -46.32
CA LEU A 98 8.48 7.15 -46.81
C LEU A 98 9.35 7.20 -48.05
N TYR A 99 10.21 6.22 -48.28
CA TYR A 99 10.99 6.10 -49.50
C TYR A 99 10.08 5.90 -50.72
N HIS A 100 8.93 5.26 -50.55
CA HIS A 100 7.99 4.98 -51.65
C HIS A 100 6.86 6.02 -51.80
N VAL A 101 6.82 7.05 -50.93
CA VAL A 101 5.76 8.07 -50.91
C VAL A 101 6.41 9.45 -51.06
N ASP A 102 6.69 9.89 -52.27
CA ASP A 102 7.46 11.14 -52.55
C ASP A 102 6.66 12.41 -52.21
N SER A 103 5.49 12.54 -52.81
CA SER A 103 4.69 13.79 -52.74
C SER A 103 4.17 14.10 -51.32
N LEU A 104 3.88 13.03 -50.54
CA LEU A 104 3.32 13.16 -49.19
C LEU A 104 4.35 12.92 -48.09
N ARG A 105 5.64 12.77 -48.43
CA ARG A 105 6.71 12.46 -47.48
C ARG A 105 6.75 13.47 -46.32
N GLY A 106 6.65 14.74 -46.62
CA GLY A 106 6.64 15.79 -45.59
C GLY A 106 5.48 15.69 -44.60
N THR A 107 4.31 15.25 -45.11
CA THR A 107 3.15 15.03 -44.25
C THR A 107 3.34 13.83 -43.35
N PHE A 108 3.85 12.73 -43.90
CA PHE A 108 3.98 11.47 -43.17
C PHE A 108 5.22 11.40 -42.28
N MET A 109 6.19 12.36 -42.39
CA MET A 109 7.35 12.38 -41.48
C MET A 109 6.96 12.53 -39.99
N VAL A 110 5.75 13.04 -39.71
CA VAL A 110 5.21 13.17 -38.34
C VAL A 110 5.16 11.80 -37.62
N PHE A 111 5.08 10.70 -38.38
CA PHE A 111 5.03 9.37 -37.78
C PHE A 111 6.33 8.97 -37.09
N TYR A 112 7.48 9.56 -37.47
CA TYR A 112 8.70 9.40 -36.68
C TYR A 112 8.53 9.99 -35.26
N VAL A 113 7.88 11.14 -35.16
CA VAL A 113 7.57 11.77 -33.86
C VAL A 113 6.68 10.84 -33.06
N LEU A 114 5.62 10.30 -33.67
CA LEU A 114 4.69 9.38 -32.99
C LEU A 114 5.40 8.12 -32.50
N ALA A 115 6.29 7.54 -33.33
CA ALA A 115 7.07 6.35 -32.93
C ALA A 115 7.98 6.66 -31.73
N LEU A 116 8.63 7.84 -31.74
CA LEU A 116 9.51 8.26 -30.66
C LEU A 116 8.75 8.63 -29.37
N LEU A 117 7.52 9.10 -29.47
CA LEU A 117 6.71 9.45 -28.29
C LEU A 117 6.52 8.25 -27.35
N PHE A 118 6.46 7.03 -27.88
CA PHE A 118 6.42 5.82 -27.05
C PHE A 118 7.70 5.66 -26.20
N GLY A 119 8.82 6.16 -26.72
CA GLY A 119 10.11 6.10 -26.03
C GLY A 119 10.31 7.20 -24.98
N VAL A 120 9.61 8.35 -25.09
CA VAL A 120 9.81 9.52 -24.21
C VAL A 120 9.71 9.14 -22.72
N PHE A 121 8.77 8.26 -22.39
CA PHE A 121 8.47 7.91 -21.01
C PHE A 121 9.24 6.68 -20.50
N GLN A 122 9.91 5.94 -21.37
CA GLN A 122 10.48 4.64 -21.01
C GLN A 122 11.98 4.55 -21.25
N LEU A 123 12.47 5.17 -22.33
CA LEU A 123 13.87 5.06 -22.71
C LEU A 123 14.74 6.05 -21.90
N PRO A 124 15.93 5.63 -21.45
CA PRO A 124 16.92 6.56 -20.92
C PRO A 124 17.23 7.67 -21.93
N PRO A 125 17.60 8.89 -21.48
CA PRO A 125 17.84 10.00 -22.40
C PRO A 125 18.86 9.70 -23.50
N ARG A 126 19.93 8.95 -23.18
CA ARG A 126 20.97 8.56 -24.15
C ARG A 126 20.43 7.64 -25.23
N VAL A 127 19.60 6.67 -24.85
CA VAL A 127 18.98 5.71 -25.76
C VAL A 127 17.97 6.43 -26.65
N PHE A 128 17.16 7.32 -26.05
CA PHE A 128 16.18 8.13 -26.78
C PHE A 128 16.86 8.99 -27.83
N ALA A 129 17.93 9.71 -27.46
CA ALA A 129 18.70 10.57 -28.37
C ALA A 129 19.30 9.74 -29.53
N ARG A 130 19.76 8.52 -29.23
CA ARG A 130 20.28 7.58 -30.23
C ARG A 130 19.18 7.18 -31.23
N CYS A 131 17.97 6.87 -30.76
CA CYS A 131 16.82 6.55 -31.63
C CYS A 131 16.41 7.76 -32.49
N ALA A 132 16.40 8.97 -31.89
CA ALA A 132 16.10 10.21 -32.62
C ALA A 132 17.16 10.50 -33.71
N ALA A 133 18.43 10.30 -33.40
CA ALA A 133 19.52 10.45 -34.38
C ALA A 133 19.38 9.45 -35.53
N LEU A 134 19.04 8.18 -35.22
CA LEU A 134 18.81 7.17 -36.24
C LEU A 134 17.62 7.51 -37.14
N ALA A 135 16.54 8.04 -36.56
CA ALA A 135 15.36 8.50 -37.33
C ALA A 135 15.76 9.66 -38.28
N PHE A 136 16.55 10.61 -37.80
CA PHE A 136 17.05 11.72 -38.60
C PHE A 136 17.96 11.24 -39.75
N ILE A 137 18.91 10.36 -39.43
CA ILE A 137 19.85 9.78 -40.42
C ILE A 137 19.06 8.99 -41.47
N ALA A 138 18.09 8.18 -41.07
CA ALA A 138 17.28 7.37 -41.99
C ALA A 138 16.45 8.25 -42.94
N PHE A 139 15.79 9.27 -42.36
CA PHE A 139 14.99 10.25 -43.16
C PHE A 139 15.87 11.03 -44.17
N SER A 140 17.01 11.56 -43.70
CA SER A 140 17.94 12.30 -44.53
C SER A 140 18.57 11.40 -45.61
N GLY A 141 18.79 10.15 -45.26
CA GLY A 141 19.31 9.11 -46.18
C GLY A 141 18.41 8.90 -47.40
N ILE A 142 17.09 9.03 -47.26
CA ILE A 142 16.15 8.94 -48.37
C ILE A 142 16.52 10.00 -49.44
N TYR A 143 16.68 11.25 -49.01
CA TYR A 143 17.02 12.36 -49.90
C TYR A 143 18.44 12.21 -50.52
N LEU A 144 19.37 11.70 -49.74
CA LEU A 144 20.72 11.43 -50.22
C LEU A 144 20.70 10.35 -51.35
N VAL A 145 19.95 9.28 -51.18
CA VAL A 145 19.81 8.23 -52.20
C VAL A 145 19.16 8.81 -53.47
N GLU A 146 18.09 9.63 -53.31
CA GLU A 146 17.44 10.28 -54.48
C GLU A 146 18.38 11.23 -55.20
N ALA A 147 19.18 12.01 -54.45
CA ALA A 147 20.17 12.90 -55.04
C ALA A 147 21.24 12.12 -55.83
N LEU A 148 21.76 11.03 -55.29
CA LEU A 148 22.72 10.17 -55.95
C LEU A 148 22.15 9.48 -57.21
N GLN A 149 20.84 9.18 -57.18
CA GLN A 149 20.14 8.61 -58.35
C GLN A 149 19.65 9.68 -59.35
N GLN A 150 19.94 10.96 -59.06
CA GLN A 150 19.51 12.13 -59.89
C GLN A 150 17.98 12.23 -60.03
N ARG A 151 17.24 11.78 -58.99
CA ARG A 151 15.77 11.78 -58.96
C ARG A 151 15.19 12.94 -58.11
N LEU A 152 16.08 13.77 -57.56
CA LEU A 152 15.64 14.84 -56.63
C LEU A 152 15.06 16.02 -57.46
N GLU A 153 13.72 16.11 -57.46
CA GLU A 153 12.99 17.11 -58.25
C GLU A 153 13.10 18.51 -57.69
N LEU A 154 13.04 18.66 -56.35
CA LEU A 154 13.00 19.97 -55.67
C LEU A 154 14.01 19.98 -54.51
N PRO A 155 15.28 20.31 -54.75
CA PRO A 155 16.31 20.30 -53.68
C PRO A 155 16.01 21.24 -52.52
N GLY A 156 15.40 22.39 -52.74
CA GLY A 156 15.01 23.35 -51.71
C GLY A 156 13.97 22.76 -50.75
N ARG A 157 12.97 22.03 -51.30
CA ARG A 157 11.95 21.38 -50.46
C ARG A 157 12.59 20.24 -49.61
N ALA A 158 13.48 19.47 -50.20
CA ALA A 158 14.18 18.42 -49.49
C ALA A 158 15.04 18.98 -48.37
N ALA A 159 15.81 20.05 -48.65
CA ALA A 159 16.64 20.72 -47.64
C ALA A 159 15.78 21.26 -46.47
N LEU A 160 14.63 21.87 -46.77
CA LEU A 160 13.72 22.36 -45.73
C LEU A 160 13.16 21.24 -44.87
N GLN A 161 12.75 20.13 -45.47
CA GLN A 161 12.21 18.99 -44.73
C GLN A 161 13.26 18.33 -43.82
N VAL A 162 14.50 18.21 -44.31
CA VAL A 162 15.63 17.71 -43.52
C VAL A 162 15.93 18.64 -42.34
N LEU A 163 15.91 19.97 -42.58
CA LEU A 163 16.12 20.97 -41.53
C LEU A 163 15.00 20.87 -40.47
N VAL A 164 13.74 20.80 -40.89
CA VAL A 164 12.59 20.66 -39.96
C VAL A 164 12.75 19.38 -39.13
N MET A 165 13.09 18.28 -39.81
CA MET A 165 13.31 16.99 -39.12
C MET A 165 14.42 17.10 -38.08
N PHE A 166 15.53 17.76 -38.41
CA PHE A 166 16.63 17.99 -37.47
C PHE A 166 16.17 18.77 -36.24
N ILE A 167 15.49 19.90 -36.45
CA ILE A 167 14.99 20.76 -35.36
C ILE A 167 14.04 19.96 -34.44
N VAL A 168 13.10 19.21 -35.05
CA VAL A 168 12.12 18.38 -34.30
C VAL A 168 12.82 17.30 -33.47
N MET A 169 13.80 16.64 -34.07
CA MET A 169 14.52 15.54 -33.37
C MET A 169 15.34 16.07 -32.18
N VAL A 170 16.02 17.21 -32.37
CA VAL A 170 16.77 17.86 -31.29
C VAL A 170 15.81 18.30 -30.17
N TRP A 171 14.72 19.02 -30.55
CA TRP A 171 13.73 19.48 -29.58
C TRP A 171 13.10 18.33 -28.81
N LEU A 172 12.73 17.24 -29.50
CA LEU A 172 12.11 16.06 -28.89
C LEU A 172 13.08 15.37 -27.91
N SER A 173 14.38 15.33 -28.24
CA SER A 173 15.42 14.76 -27.37
C SER A 173 15.60 15.59 -26.10
N LEU A 174 15.61 16.93 -26.23
CA LEU A 174 15.67 17.84 -25.08
C LEU A 174 14.42 17.70 -24.21
N PHE A 175 13.25 17.63 -24.84
CA PHE A 175 11.97 17.45 -24.15
C PHE A 175 11.93 16.12 -23.39
N ALA A 176 12.37 15.04 -24.02
CA ALA A 176 12.44 13.71 -23.36
C ALA A 176 13.36 13.76 -22.13
N SER A 177 14.52 14.43 -22.26
CA SER A 177 15.47 14.59 -21.14
C SER A 177 14.84 15.39 -20.00
N TYR A 178 14.13 16.48 -20.32
CA TYR A 178 13.42 17.30 -19.33
C TYR A 178 12.33 16.49 -18.58
N ILE A 179 11.51 15.76 -19.33
CA ILE A 179 10.44 14.94 -18.74
C ILE A 179 11.03 13.89 -17.78
N GLN A 180 12.13 13.24 -18.17
CA GLN A 180 12.78 12.22 -17.34
C GLN A 180 13.40 12.82 -16.07
N ALA A 181 14.06 13.98 -16.20
CA ALA A 181 14.60 14.70 -15.02
C ALA A 181 13.47 15.09 -14.06
N MET A 182 12.37 15.61 -14.59
CA MET A 182 11.18 15.97 -13.79
C MET A 182 10.62 14.74 -13.05
N ARG A 183 10.46 13.61 -13.75
CA ARG A 183 9.99 12.35 -13.16
C ARG A 183 10.89 11.86 -12.03
N GLN A 184 12.20 11.94 -12.22
CA GLN A 184 13.18 11.54 -11.22
C GLN A 184 13.05 12.41 -9.96
N ARG A 185 12.92 13.73 -10.13
CA ARG A 185 12.69 14.67 -9.02
C ARG A 185 11.40 14.34 -8.27
N MET A 186 10.32 14.05 -8.99
CA MET A 186 9.03 13.67 -8.37
C MET A 186 9.12 12.38 -7.57
N ARG A 187 9.84 11.37 -8.09
CA ARG A 187 10.09 10.11 -7.35
C ARG A 187 10.86 10.37 -6.06
N GLN A 188 11.93 11.16 -6.13
CA GLN A 188 12.75 11.52 -4.96
C GLN A 188 11.89 12.24 -3.89
N ARG A 189 11.07 13.20 -4.31
CA ARG A 189 10.14 13.91 -3.42
C ARG A 189 9.15 12.96 -2.73
N ARG A 190 8.59 12.00 -3.48
CA ARG A 190 7.67 11.00 -2.91
C ARG A 190 8.36 10.14 -1.85
N TYR A 191 9.56 9.65 -2.12
CA TYR A 191 10.33 8.85 -1.14
C TYR A 191 10.65 9.66 0.11
N ALA A 192 11.08 10.90 -0.05
CA ALA A 192 11.39 11.79 1.09
C ALA A 192 10.14 12.04 1.94
N LEU A 193 8.98 12.29 1.30
CA LEU A 193 7.71 12.53 2.00
C LEU A 193 7.26 11.28 2.77
N GLN A 194 7.36 10.09 2.17
CA GLN A 194 7.03 8.82 2.84
C GLN A 194 7.92 8.60 4.08
N ALA A 195 9.22 8.78 3.94
CA ALA A 195 10.17 8.65 5.06
C ALA A 195 9.82 9.61 6.20
N HIS A 196 9.46 10.87 5.87
CA HIS A 196 9.06 11.85 6.86
C HIS A 196 7.76 11.46 7.58
N GLN A 197 6.77 10.96 6.84
CA GLN A 197 5.51 10.46 7.43
C GLN A 197 5.77 9.29 8.38
N ASP A 198 6.64 8.36 8.01
CA ASP A 198 6.96 7.21 8.87
C ASP A 198 7.67 7.65 10.15
N THR A 199 8.57 8.64 10.05
CA THR A 199 9.21 9.25 11.23
C THR A 199 8.19 9.89 12.16
N LEU A 200 7.27 10.69 11.62
CA LEU A 200 6.21 11.34 12.42
C LEU A 200 5.31 10.30 13.11
N ARG A 201 4.93 9.24 12.41
CA ARG A 201 4.16 8.14 13.01
C ARG A 201 4.91 7.47 14.15
N GLY A 202 6.20 7.26 13.97
CA GLY A 202 7.08 6.72 15.03
C GLY A 202 7.09 7.61 16.27
N MET A 203 7.27 8.91 16.07
CA MET A 203 7.25 9.89 17.17
C MET A 203 5.89 9.93 17.88
N MET A 204 4.79 9.90 17.13
CA MET A 204 3.44 9.86 17.71
C MET A 204 3.24 8.63 18.60
N ARG A 205 3.67 7.43 18.14
CA ARG A 205 3.62 6.20 18.94
C ARG A 205 4.42 6.35 20.24
N GLN A 206 5.62 6.92 20.16
CA GLN A 206 6.46 7.16 21.34
C GLN A 206 5.76 8.10 22.34
N LEU A 207 5.11 9.16 21.86
CA LEU A 207 4.34 10.08 22.72
C LEU A 207 3.14 9.36 23.35
N GLU A 208 2.42 8.56 22.59
CA GLU A 208 1.30 7.74 23.11
C GLU A 208 1.78 6.75 24.17
N ASP A 209 2.98 6.18 24.00
CA ASP A 209 3.57 5.25 24.98
C ASP A 209 3.93 5.94 26.30
N LEU A 210 4.16 7.25 26.29
CA LEU A 210 4.45 8.02 27.51
C LEU A 210 3.17 8.31 28.33
N VAL A 211 1.99 8.24 27.71
CA VAL A 211 0.72 8.44 28.42
C VAL A 211 0.40 7.15 29.19
N ALA A 212 0.41 7.24 30.50
CA ALA A 212 0.18 6.10 31.40
C ALA A 212 -1.30 5.91 31.78
N THR A 213 -2.12 6.95 31.65
CA THR A 213 -3.47 7.00 32.18
C THR A 213 -4.54 7.06 31.09
N ASP A 214 -5.73 6.58 31.44
CA ASP A 214 -6.96 6.74 30.67
C ASP A 214 -7.54 8.13 30.96
N GLU A 215 -7.80 8.89 29.90
CA GLU A 215 -8.25 10.30 30.02
C GLU A 215 -9.59 10.47 30.75
N LEU A 216 -10.50 9.50 30.57
CA LEU A 216 -11.84 9.61 31.17
C LEU A 216 -11.83 9.32 32.66
N THR A 217 -11.15 8.28 33.08
CA THR A 217 -11.19 7.77 34.46
C THR A 217 -9.99 8.20 35.31
N GLY A 218 -8.88 8.60 34.66
CA GLY A 218 -7.62 8.89 35.35
C GLY A 218 -6.91 7.68 35.93
N LEU A 219 -7.46 6.48 35.72
CA LEU A 219 -6.77 5.20 36.06
C LEU A 219 -5.68 4.91 35.03
N PHE A 220 -4.81 3.95 35.34
CA PHE A 220 -3.87 3.49 34.33
C PHE A 220 -4.61 2.97 33.10
N ASN A 221 -4.02 3.10 31.92
CA ASN A 221 -4.53 2.48 30.71
C ASN A 221 -4.01 1.04 30.59
N ARG A 222 -4.63 0.25 29.71
CA ARG A 222 -4.28 -1.14 29.45
C ARG A 222 -2.79 -1.34 29.21
N ARG A 223 -2.19 -0.46 28.39
CA ARG A 223 -0.76 -0.59 28.01
C ARG A 223 0.16 -0.43 29.20
N HIS A 224 -0.10 0.57 30.03
CA HIS A 224 0.70 0.82 31.23
C HIS A 224 0.54 -0.33 32.24
N PHE A 225 -0.70 -0.84 32.41
CA PHE A 225 -0.97 -2.01 33.23
C PHE A 225 -0.13 -3.22 32.80
N MET A 226 -0.13 -3.55 31.49
CA MET A 226 0.62 -4.71 30.99
C MET A 226 2.11 -4.58 31.31
N ARG A 227 2.68 -3.38 31.20
CA ARG A 227 4.10 -3.14 31.57
C ARG A 227 4.33 -3.36 33.06
N LEU A 228 3.44 -2.82 33.92
CA LEU A 228 3.59 -2.98 35.37
C LEU A 228 3.42 -4.44 35.80
N ALA A 229 2.41 -5.13 35.25
CA ALA A 229 2.13 -6.52 35.56
C ALA A 229 3.25 -7.45 35.11
N SER A 230 3.81 -7.22 33.90
CA SER A 230 4.94 -8.02 33.41
C SER A 230 6.17 -7.83 34.31
N ARG A 231 6.47 -6.61 34.74
CA ARG A 231 7.58 -6.36 35.68
C ARG A 231 7.32 -7.02 37.02
N ALA A 232 6.10 -6.90 37.55
CA ALA A 232 5.74 -7.53 38.83
C ALA A 232 5.94 -9.05 38.76
N LEU A 233 5.57 -9.64 37.63
CA LEU A 233 5.75 -11.08 37.39
C LEU A 233 7.23 -11.47 37.28
N GLU A 234 8.06 -10.70 36.58
CA GLU A 234 9.51 -10.91 36.46
C GLU A 234 10.21 -10.84 37.81
N ASP A 235 9.73 -9.97 38.71
CA ASP A 235 10.29 -9.78 40.05
C ASP A 235 9.70 -10.77 41.09
N LEU A 236 8.73 -11.62 40.73
CA LEU A 236 8.02 -12.50 41.66
C LEU A 236 8.88 -13.71 42.05
N LEU A 237 9.07 -13.87 43.35
CA LEU A 237 9.81 -15.03 43.89
C LEU A 237 8.99 -16.30 43.77
N PRO A 238 9.64 -17.50 43.63
CA PRO A 238 8.94 -18.77 43.37
C PRO A 238 7.87 -19.16 44.38
N ASN A 239 7.96 -18.70 45.61
CA ASN A 239 6.99 -19.03 46.67
C ASN A 239 6.03 -17.85 46.96
N ARG A 240 5.94 -16.91 46.06
CA ARG A 240 5.04 -15.74 46.18
C ARG A 240 4.04 -15.75 45.02
N GLN A 241 3.01 -14.96 45.19
CA GLN A 241 1.94 -14.85 44.21
C GLN A 241 1.38 -13.42 44.21
N HIS A 242 0.71 -13.05 43.13
CA HIS A 242 -0.05 -11.82 43.04
C HIS A 242 -1.53 -12.17 42.78
N GLY A 243 -2.43 -11.32 43.24
CA GLY A 243 -3.84 -11.39 42.88
C GLY A 243 -4.09 -10.67 41.56
N LEU A 244 -4.83 -11.30 40.65
CA LEU A 244 -5.21 -10.71 39.36
C LEU A 244 -6.71 -10.81 39.19
N ALA A 245 -7.37 -9.70 38.83
CA ALA A 245 -8.82 -9.70 38.61
C ALA A 245 -9.20 -8.91 37.38
N LEU A 246 -10.14 -9.43 36.61
CA LEU A 246 -10.84 -8.70 35.55
C LEU A 246 -12.23 -8.31 36.07
N ILE A 247 -12.60 -7.06 35.88
CA ILE A 247 -13.83 -6.42 36.39
C ILE A 247 -14.61 -5.88 35.21
N ASP A 248 -15.91 -6.09 35.18
CA ASP A 248 -16.78 -5.60 34.11
C ASP A 248 -18.04 -5.01 34.73
N LEU A 249 -18.42 -3.80 34.31
CA LEU A 249 -19.61 -3.11 34.82
C LEU A 249 -20.85 -3.72 34.19
N ASP A 250 -21.72 -4.28 35.06
CA ASP A 250 -22.90 -5.00 34.59
C ASP A 250 -23.89 -4.06 33.92
N HIS A 251 -24.44 -4.52 32.78
CA HIS A 251 -25.49 -3.83 32.03
C HIS A 251 -25.08 -2.42 31.56
N PHE A 252 -23.78 -2.15 31.41
CA PHE A 252 -23.27 -0.81 31.04
C PHE A 252 -23.85 -0.34 29.69
N LYS A 253 -24.00 -1.20 28.71
CA LYS A 253 -24.66 -0.85 27.45
C LYS A 253 -26.09 -0.37 27.68
N ARG A 254 -26.84 -1.03 28.55
CA ARG A 254 -28.21 -0.63 28.87
C ARG A 254 -28.25 0.76 29.52
N ILE A 255 -27.26 1.09 30.34
CA ILE A 255 -27.12 2.43 30.95
C ILE A 255 -26.92 3.46 29.83
N ASN A 256 -26.02 3.21 28.92
CA ASN A 256 -25.77 4.08 27.76
C ASN A 256 -27.03 4.25 26.89
N ASP A 257 -27.70 3.15 26.58
CA ASP A 257 -28.89 3.15 25.70
C ASP A 257 -30.07 3.93 26.36
N ARG A 258 -30.21 3.87 27.67
CA ARG A 258 -31.30 4.51 28.42
C ARG A 258 -31.00 5.96 28.80
N HIS A 259 -29.77 6.27 29.21
CA HIS A 259 -29.41 7.55 29.81
C HIS A 259 -28.39 8.35 28.97
N GLY A 260 -27.92 7.79 27.87
CA GLY A 260 -26.91 8.42 26.98
C GLY A 260 -25.47 8.14 27.42
N HIS A 261 -24.54 8.36 26.49
CA HIS A 261 -23.11 8.09 26.70
C HIS A 261 -22.50 8.94 27.84
N ALA A 262 -22.95 10.17 28.00
CA ALA A 262 -22.49 11.04 29.10
C ALA A 262 -22.80 10.43 30.49
N ALA A 263 -23.93 9.72 30.60
CA ALA A 263 -24.27 9.00 31.86
C ALA A 263 -23.35 7.81 32.06
N GLY A 264 -23.06 7.06 30.99
CA GLY A 264 -22.07 5.96 31.03
C GLY A 264 -20.69 6.46 31.46
N ASP A 265 -20.24 7.59 30.91
CA ASP A 265 -18.97 8.21 31.30
C ASP A 265 -18.93 8.54 32.80
N ARG A 266 -20.02 9.06 33.34
CA ARG A 266 -20.16 9.33 34.79
C ARG A 266 -20.08 8.05 35.62
N VAL A 267 -20.68 6.97 35.13
CA VAL A 267 -20.63 5.66 35.81
C VAL A 267 -19.18 5.13 35.84
N LEU A 268 -18.44 5.26 34.72
CA LEU A 268 -17.01 4.85 34.62
C LEU A 268 -16.17 5.68 35.60
N GLN A 269 -16.41 6.99 35.69
CA GLN A 269 -15.71 7.90 36.61
C GLN A 269 -16.05 7.56 38.07
N THR A 270 -17.31 7.20 38.32
CA THR A 270 -17.77 6.79 39.68
C THR A 270 -17.05 5.49 40.09
N PHE A 271 -16.98 4.50 39.20
CA PHE A 271 -16.21 3.27 39.47
C PHE A 271 -14.76 3.62 39.84
N ALA A 272 -14.09 4.46 39.02
CA ALA A 272 -12.71 4.84 39.29
C ALA A 272 -12.52 5.49 40.64
N ALA A 273 -13.45 6.39 41.06
CA ALA A 273 -13.41 7.05 42.37
C ALA A 273 -13.58 6.04 43.50
N VAL A 274 -14.59 5.18 43.40
CA VAL A 274 -14.85 4.09 44.38
C VAL A 274 -13.63 3.16 44.50
N ALA A 275 -13.09 2.74 43.38
CA ALA A 275 -11.95 1.82 43.36
C ALA A 275 -10.72 2.44 44.06
N ARG A 276 -10.42 3.72 43.77
CA ARG A 276 -9.32 4.41 44.47
C ARG A 276 -9.49 4.44 45.99
N SER A 277 -10.70 4.54 46.49
CA SER A 277 -10.96 4.55 47.95
C SER A 277 -10.85 3.15 48.57
N CYS A 278 -10.98 2.10 47.77
CA CYS A 278 -10.90 0.70 48.22
C CYS A 278 -9.52 0.09 48.13
N LEU A 279 -8.61 0.69 47.33
CA LEU A 279 -7.30 0.11 47.00
C LEU A 279 -6.17 0.76 47.83
N ARG A 280 -5.08 0.04 48.03
CA ARG A 280 -3.88 0.50 48.76
C ARG A 280 -2.86 1.10 47.79
N ASP A 281 -1.96 1.88 48.33
CA ASP A 281 -0.75 2.27 47.59
C ASP A 281 0.02 0.98 47.16
N GLY A 282 0.29 0.85 45.88
CA GLY A 282 0.95 -0.33 45.32
C GLY A 282 0.00 -1.25 44.57
N ASP A 283 -1.31 -1.20 44.85
CA ASP A 283 -2.29 -1.91 43.97
C ASP A 283 -2.37 -1.22 42.63
N VAL A 284 -2.48 -2.00 41.56
CA VAL A 284 -2.48 -1.47 40.19
C VAL A 284 -3.85 -1.71 39.56
N LEU A 285 -4.57 -0.62 39.31
CA LEU A 285 -5.88 -0.67 38.66
C LEU A 285 -5.80 0.09 37.33
N ALA A 286 -6.33 -0.52 36.28
CA ALA A 286 -6.36 0.09 34.95
C ALA A 286 -7.69 -0.14 34.26
N ARG A 287 -8.02 0.78 33.35
CA ARG A 287 -9.11 0.59 32.41
C ARG A 287 -8.60 -0.31 31.28
N TYR A 288 -9.19 -1.49 31.13
CA TYR A 288 -8.73 -2.54 30.20
C TYR A 288 -9.45 -2.46 28.86
N GLY A 289 -10.73 -2.08 28.89
CA GLY A 289 -11.57 -1.91 27.72
C GLY A 289 -12.62 -0.82 27.93
N GLY A 290 -13.69 -0.85 27.18
CA GLY A 290 -14.77 0.13 27.27
C GLY A 290 -15.37 0.24 28.67
N GLU A 291 -15.86 -0.88 29.18
CA GLU A 291 -16.50 -1.02 30.49
C GLU A 291 -15.76 -2.03 31.38
N GLU A 292 -14.55 -2.42 30.94
CA GLU A 292 -13.73 -3.45 31.58
C GLU A 292 -12.52 -2.81 32.28
N PHE A 293 -12.20 -3.33 33.46
CA PHE A 293 -11.07 -2.91 34.28
C PHE A 293 -10.25 -4.14 34.69
N VAL A 294 -8.97 -3.91 34.99
CA VAL A 294 -8.07 -4.95 35.44
C VAL A 294 -7.35 -4.50 36.71
N LEU A 295 -7.26 -5.39 37.67
CA LEU A 295 -6.67 -5.14 38.99
C LEU A 295 -5.56 -6.13 39.26
N LEU A 296 -4.40 -5.63 39.66
CA LEU A 296 -3.29 -6.45 40.18
C LEU A 296 -3.03 -6.08 41.62
N LEU A 297 -3.07 -7.06 42.51
CA LEU A 297 -2.72 -6.90 43.93
C LEU A 297 -1.36 -7.59 44.17
N PRO A 298 -0.28 -6.82 44.31
CA PRO A 298 1.03 -7.43 44.59
C PRO A 298 1.06 -8.17 45.91
N HIS A 299 1.66 -9.36 45.91
CA HIS A 299 1.87 -10.21 47.09
C HIS A 299 0.57 -10.56 47.83
N ALA A 300 -0.55 -10.67 47.13
CA ALA A 300 -1.85 -11.01 47.71
C ALA A 300 -2.16 -12.49 47.48
N ASP A 301 -2.73 -13.11 48.50
CA ASP A 301 -3.28 -14.47 48.42
C ASP A 301 -4.74 -14.43 47.96
N ALA A 302 -5.35 -15.62 47.83
CA ALA A 302 -6.73 -15.78 47.37
C ALA A 302 -7.74 -15.05 48.24
N GLU A 303 -7.59 -15.14 49.60
CA GLU A 303 -8.50 -14.52 50.56
C GLU A 303 -8.42 -12.98 50.49
N GLN A 304 -7.19 -12.47 50.36
CA GLN A 304 -6.97 -11.01 50.24
C GLN A 304 -7.55 -10.47 48.92
N LEU A 305 -7.38 -11.20 47.83
CA LEU A 305 -7.94 -10.80 46.53
C LEU A 305 -9.45 -10.80 46.54
N GLU A 306 -10.06 -11.88 47.06
CA GLU A 306 -11.51 -12.04 47.18
C GLU A 306 -12.09 -10.95 48.06
N SER A 307 -11.50 -10.70 49.23
CA SER A 307 -11.93 -9.65 50.18
C SER A 307 -11.87 -8.26 49.51
N CYS A 308 -10.80 -7.96 48.76
CA CYS A 308 -10.65 -6.70 48.06
C CYS A 308 -11.71 -6.54 46.95
N CYS A 309 -11.91 -7.56 46.14
CA CYS A 309 -12.89 -7.52 45.04
C CYS A 309 -14.33 -7.42 45.55
N GLU A 310 -14.64 -8.14 46.61
CA GLU A 310 -15.99 -8.08 47.23
C GLU A 310 -16.26 -6.71 47.89
N ARG A 311 -15.27 -6.12 48.57
CA ARG A 311 -15.37 -4.77 49.10
C ARG A 311 -15.61 -3.76 47.97
N LEU A 312 -14.90 -3.90 46.86
CA LEU A 312 -15.07 -3.05 45.68
C LEU A 312 -16.48 -3.19 45.08
N ARG A 313 -16.96 -4.44 44.96
CA ARG A 313 -18.30 -4.76 44.42
C ARG A 313 -19.39 -4.09 45.29
N LEU A 314 -19.33 -4.27 46.60
CA LEU A 314 -20.31 -3.70 47.54
C LEU A 314 -20.26 -2.18 47.55
N ALA A 315 -19.07 -1.58 47.53
CA ALA A 315 -18.92 -0.12 47.51
C ALA A 315 -19.47 0.46 46.20
N PHE A 316 -19.28 -0.21 45.05
CA PHE A 316 -19.82 0.26 43.79
C PHE A 316 -21.35 0.12 43.72
N GLU A 317 -21.90 -0.96 44.28
CA GLU A 317 -23.35 -1.18 44.36
C GLU A 317 -24.06 -0.06 45.11
N GLN A 318 -23.41 0.53 46.13
CA GLN A 318 -23.95 1.61 46.92
C GLN A 318 -23.61 3.02 46.41
N ALA A 319 -22.82 3.10 45.35
CA ALA A 319 -22.36 4.38 44.82
C ALA A 319 -23.45 5.07 44.00
N GLU A 320 -23.47 6.39 44.07
CA GLU A 320 -24.36 7.24 43.26
C GLU A 320 -23.54 8.13 42.32
N PRO A 321 -23.69 7.95 41.00
CA PRO A 321 -23.00 8.84 40.08
C PRO A 321 -23.46 10.28 40.18
N VAL A 322 -22.53 11.22 40.14
CA VAL A 322 -22.83 12.64 40.25
C VAL A 322 -23.59 13.14 39.02
N GLY A 323 -24.77 13.73 39.25
CA GLY A 323 -25.56 14.38 38.18
C GLY A 323 -26.36 13.45 37.31
N VAL A 324 -26.41 12.14 37.64
CA VAL A 324 -27.18 11.15 36.89
C VAL A 324 -27.86 10.20 37.87
N THR A 325 -29.15 9.94 37.68
CA THR A 325 -29.87 8.91 38.44
C THR A 325 -29.91 7.62 37.64
N VAL A 326 -29.26 6.58 38.11
CA VAL A 326 -29.23 5.25 37.54
C VAL A 326 -29.87 4.29 38.54
N ASP A 327 -30.67 3.33 38.03
CA ASP A 327 -31.46 2.43 38.88
C ASP A 327 -30.60 1.63 39.87
N THR A 328 -29.63 0.90 39.37
CA THR A 328 -28.68 0.12 40.18
C THR A 328 -27.35 -0.03 39.45
N LEU A 329 -26.26 0.15 40.17
CA LEU A 329 -24.93 -0.14 39.70
C LEU A 329 -24.50 -1.53 40.20
N SER A 330 -23.89 -2.34 39.37
CA SER A 330 -23.27 -3.58 39.82
C SER A 330 -22.11 -3.93 38.89
N LEU A 331 -21.24 -4.80 39.37
CA LEU A 331 -20.11 -5.27 38.61
C LEU A 331 -19.90 -6.77 38.83
N SER A 332 -19.32 -7.40 37.87
CA SER A 332 -18.89 -8.82 37.93
C SER A 332 -17.37 -8.86 37.91
N VAL A 333 -16.79 -9.79 38.67
CA VAL A 333 -15.35 -9.94 38.81
C VAL A 333 -14.93 -11.38 38.53
N GLY A 334 -13.92 -11.54 37.69
CA GLY A 334 -13.22 -12.82 37.51
C GLY A 334 -11.83 -12.73 38.12
N MET A 335 -11.51 -13.61 39.04
CA MET A 335 -10.27 -13.58 39.82
C MET A 335 -9.40 -14.82 39.56
N THR A 336 -8.09 -14.62 39.60
CA THR A 336 -7.10 -15.68 39.57
C THR A 336 -5.86 -15.27 40.34
N LEU A 337 -4.97 -16.23 40.62
CA LEU A 337 -3.65 -15.94 41.17
C LEU A 337 -2.63 -16.02 40.04
N LEU A 338 -1.60 -15.20 40.18
CA LEU A 338 -0.48 -15.07 39.23
C LEU A 338 0.78 -15.59 39.96
N TYR A 339 1.38 -16.64 39.44
CA TYR A 339 2.56 -17.32 40.01
C TYR A 339 3.81 -16.98 39.19
N ALA A 340 4.99 -17.20 39.76
CA ALA A 340 6.26 -16.86 39.15
C ALA A 340 6.51 -17.52 37.78
N ASP A 341 5.95 -18.70 37.54
CA ASP A 341 6.12 -19.46 36.30
C ASP A 341 4.97 -19.25 35.29
N ASP A 342 4.02 -18.34 35.61
CA ASP A 342 2.86 -18.07 34.76
C ASP A 342 3.24 -17.18 33.56
N ASP A 343 2.46 -17.34 32.51
CA ASP A 343 2.37 -16.34 31.44
C ASP A 343 1.22 -15.38 31.76
N LEU A 344 1.48 -14.08 31.62
CA LEU A 344 0.49 -13.03 31.97
C LEU A 344 -0.78 -13.14 31.11
N ASP A 345 -0.64 -13.46 29.83
CA ASP A 345 -1.80 -13.59 28.94
C ASP A 345 -2.65 -14.81 29.33
N GLU A 346 -2.02 -15.93 29.73
CA GLU A 346 -2.73 -17.12 30.23
C GLU A 346 -3.47 -16.80 31.55
N ALA A 347 -2.84 -16.06 32.44
CA ALA A 347 -3.47 -15.65 33.70
C ALA A 347 -4.69 -14.74 33.41
N LEU A 348 -4.56 -13.81 32.48
CA LEU A 348 -5.69 -12.97 32.05
C LEU A 348 -6.83 -13.81 31.47
N GLN A 349 -6.51 -14.87 30.69
CA GLN A 349 -7.53 -15.80 30.20
C GLN A 349 -8.24 -16.54 31.32
N ARG A 350 -7.50 -16.98 32.37
CA ARG A 350 -8.14 -17.63 33.55
C ARG A 350 -9.10 -16.65 34.25
N ALA A 351 -8.68 -15.40 34.42
CA ALA A 351 -9.54 -14.36 35.00
C ALA A 351 -10.78 -14.09 34.13
N ASP A 352 -10.63 -14.07 32.81
CA ASP A 352 -11.74 -13.88 31.87
C ASP A 352 -12.75 -15.04 31.93
N GLN A 353 -12.27 -16.27 32.05
CA GLN A 353 -13.14 -17.44 32.22
C GLN A 353 -13.95 -17.36 33.54
N ALA A 354 -13.31 -16.91 34.62
CA ALA A 354 -13.99 -16.66 35.90
C ALA A 354 -15.03 -15.52 35.75
N LEU A 355 -14.69 -14.43 35.10
CA LEU A 355 -15.60 -13.33 34.82
C LEU A 355 -16.82 -13.78 34.01
N TYR A 356 -16.60 -14.60 33.01
CA TYR A 356 -17.68 -15.19 32.21
C TYR A 356 -18.64 -16.02 33.09
N ARG A 357 -18.09 -16.82 34.03
CA ARG A 357 -18.94 -17.60 34.99
C ARG A 357 -19.72 -16.63 35.91
N ALA A 358 -19.09 -15.59 36.41
CA ALA A 358 -19.76 -14.57 37.26
C ALA A 358 -20.96 -13.96 36.51
N LYS A 359 -20.77 -13.60 35.24
CA LYS A 359 -21.83 -13.04 34.40
C LYS A 359 -22.96 -14.04 34.16
N ARG A 360 -22.64 -15.31 33.88
CA ARG A 360 -23.63 -16.38 33.67
C ARG A 360 -24.34 -16.77 34.95
N GLY A 361 -23.70 -16.68 36.09
CA GLY A 361 -24.26 -17.02 37.41
C GLY A 361 -25.23 -15.98 37.95
N GLY A 362 -25.53 -14.91 37.22
CA GLY A 362 -26.49 -13.88 37.63
C GLY A 362 -25.91 -12.49 37.79
N ARG A 363 -24.62 -12.29 37.50
CA ARG A 363 -23.91 -11.01 37.65
C ARG A 363 -23.79 -10.57 39.12
N ASN A 364 -23.30 -9.36 39.34
CA ASN A 364 -23.11 -8.75 40.68
C ASN A 364 -22.43 -9.71 41.65
N ARG A 365 -21.29 -10.30 41.25
CA ARG A 365 -20.55 -11.30 42.03
C ARG A 365 -19.10 -11.41 41.63
N CYS A 366 -18.32 -12.06 42.52
CA CYS A 366 -16.93 -12.48 42.23
C CYS A 366 -16.88 -13.99 42.01
N ASP A 367 -16.02 -14.43 41.11
CA ASP A 367 -15.82 -15.85 40.82
C ASP A 367 -14.31 -16.16 40.70
N UNK A 368 -13.78 -17.17 41.00
CA UNK A 368 -12.58 -17.36 41.10
C UNK A 368 -12.19 -18.41 40.39
N THR A 369 -11.01 -18.53 39.83
CA THR A 369 -10.30 -19.71 39.31
C THR A 369 -8.92 -19.80 39.96
N TRP A 370 -8.82 -20.64 40.94
CA TRP A 370 -7.57 -20.81 41.69
C TRP A 370 -6.66 -21.90 41.12
N GLU A 371 -7.18 -22.83 40.31
CA GLU A 371 -6.41 -23.95 39.78
C GLU A 371 -5.61 -23.53 38.53
N VAL A 372 -4.32 -23.80 38.57
CA VAL A 372 -3.49 -23.84 37.36
C VAL A 372 -3.85 -25.13 36.64
N THR A 373 -4.38 -25.01 35.44
CA THR A 373 -4.64 -26.19 34.61
C THR A 373 -3.27 -26.75 34.20
N SER A 374 -2.79 -27.70 34.97
CA SER A 374 -1.61 -28.49 34.58
C SER A 374 -1.98 -29.30 33.35
N ALA A 375 -1.48 -28.90 32.17
CA ALA A 375 -1.63 -29.62 30.91
C ALA A 375 -0.67 -30.81 30.91
#